data_ae76fbebfe90dbf0a4e53c84e92f39b1
#
_entry.id   ae76fbebfe90dbf0a4e53c84e92f39b1
#
_cell.length_a   1.000
_cell.length_b   1.000
_cell.length_c   1.000
_cell.angle_alpha   90.00
_cell.angle_beta   90.00
_cell.angle_gamma   90.00
#
_symmetry.space_group_name_H-M   'P 1'
#
loop_
_entity.id
_entity.type
_entity.pdbx_description
1 polymer ?
#
loop_
_entity_poly.entity_id
_entity_poly.type
_entity_poly.pdbx_seq_one_letter_code
_entity_poly.pdbx_strand_id
1 'polypeptide(L)'
;HVSALDWHANQPSNKKRMPLIWLYGKKGTEGSRTSWINMIEAYRKMPEKLRDRLKGKKAYFGYESGKYSTSKFFNEHVNKENLFPIVMENAAGLEGIYFPFLQMFGIDGMSDVDFKDLIEEVKKHVLKPKFAYHHDWEDGDVVLSEQWLSIHKRWEFEGMPNRVLHRIACDYSNIIATE
;
A
#
# COMPACT_ATOMS: atom_id res chain seq x y z
N HIS A 1 14.57 -15.59 -12.47
CA HIS A 1 14.20 -15.19 -11.08
C HIS A 1 13.74 -13.74 -11.07
N VAL A 2 12.56 -13.50 -10.54
CA VAL A 2 12.03 -12.16 -10.29
C VAL A 2 11.84 -12.02 -8.78
N SER A 3 12.62 -11.13 -8.15
CA SER A 3 12.57 -10.88 -6.71
C SER A 3 11.20 -10.40 -6.25
N ALA A 4 10.88 -10.64 -5.00
CA ALA A 4 9.66 -10.11 -4.39
C ALA A 4 9.62 -8.57 -4.47
N LEU A 5 8.42 -8.02 -4.63
CA LEU A 5 8.15 -6.60 -4.39
C LEU A 5 7.32 -6.51 -3.11
N ASP A 6 7.94 -6.01 -2.05
CA ASP A 6 7.33 -6.01 -0.71
C ASP A 6 6.10 -5.09 -0.61
N TRP A 7 5.46 -5.06 0.54
CA TRP A 7 4.20 -4.38 0.80
C TRP A 7 4.23 -2.90 0.42
N HIS A 8 3.50 -2.56 -0.62
CA HIS A 8 3.48 -1.25 -1.25
C HIS A 8 2.09 -0.89 -1.77
N ALA A 9 1.94 0.37 -2.19
CA ALA A 9 0.81 0.84 -2.98
C ALA A 9 1.31 1.40 -4.32
N ASN A 10 0.45 1.43 -5.34
CA ASN A 10 0.82 2.09 -6.59
C ASN A 10 0.67 3.61 -6.46
N GLN A 11 1.57 4.37 -7.09
CA GLN A 11 1.54 5.83 -7.15
C GLN A 11 1.48 6.51 -5.75
N PRO A 12 2.34 6.14 -4.79
CA PRO A 12 2.22 6.59 -3.40
C PRO A 12 2.35 8.09 -3.22
N SER A 13 3.04 8.77 -4.12
CA SER A 13 3.30 10.23 -4.08
C SER A 13 2.44 11.03 -5.05
N ASN A 14 1.51 10.40 -5.76
CA ASN A 14 0.66 11.12 -6.71
C ASN A 14 -0.61 11.63 -6.02
N LYS A 15 -0.80 12.96 -5.99
CA LYS A 15 -2.02 13.60 -5.46
C LYS A 15 -3.29 13.18 -6.22
N LYS A 16 -3.13 12.81 -7.50
CA LYS A 16 -4.21 12.31 -8.36
C LYS A 16 -4.14 10.79 -8.53
N ARG A 17 -3.65 10.07 -7.49
CA ARG A 17 -3.59 8.61 -7.57
C ARG A 17 -4.97 8.03 -7.82
N MET A 18 -5.01 7.10 -8.77
CA MET A 18 -6.25 6.40 -9.09
C MET A 18 -6.67 5.49 -7.95
N PRO A 19 -7.94 5.54 -7.50
CA PRO A 19 -8.39 4.77 -6.35
C PRO A 19 -8.49 3.26 -6.62
N LEU A 20 -8.71 2.85 -7.86
CA LEU A 20 -8.87 1.46 -8.24
C LEU A 20 -7.74 0.98 -9.13
N ILE A 21 -7.27 -0.24 -8.87
CA ILE A 21 -6.35 -0.98 -9.74
C ILE A 21 -6.98 -2.30 -10.13
N TRP A 22 -7.01 -2.54 -11.43
CA TRP A 22 -7.31 -3.82 -12.04
C TRP A 22 -6.01 -4.49 -12.43
N LEU A 23 -5.84 -5.73 -12.02
CA LEU A 23 -4.78 -6.60 -12.50
C LEU A 23 -5.41 -7.73 -13.30
N TYR A 24 -4.91 -7.95 -14.52
CA TYR A 24 -5.36 -9.01 -15.41
C TYR A 24 -4.21 -9.93 -15.76
N GLY A 25 -4.35 -11.19 -15.40
CA GLY A 25 -3.43 -12.27 -15.75
C GLY A 25 -3.61 -12.67 -17.22
N LYS A 26 -2.83 -12.05 -18.12
CA LYS A 26 -3.02 -12.25 -19.55
C LYS A 26 -2.44 -13.57 -20.05
N LYS A 27 -1.25 -13.93 -19.56
CA LYS A 27 -0.51 -15.08 -20.06
C LYS A 27 0.62 -15.50 -19.12
N GLY A 28 0.77 -16.81 -18.91
CA GLY A 28 1.87 -17.43 -18.17
C GLY A 28 1.94 -16.98 -16.73
N THR A 29 0.78 -16.79 -16.09
CA THR A 29 0.68 -16.25 -14.73
C THR A 29 0.63 -17.32 -13.67
N GLU A 30 0.34 -18.59 -14.02
CA GLU A 30 0.29 -19.73 -13.10
C GLU A 30 1.60 -19.84 -12.30
N GLY A 31 1.48 -20.13 -11.03
CA GLY A 31 2.62 -20.25 -10.10
C GLY A 31 3.12 -18.91 -9.55
N SER A 32 2.57 -17.78 -9.99
CA SER A 32 2.85 -16.48 -9.37
C SER A 32 1.76 -16.10 -8.37
N ARG A 33 2.13 -15.33 -7.33
CA ARG A 33 1.20 -14.90 -6.27
C ARG A 33 1.29 -13.41 -6.03
N THR A 34 0.12 -12.82 -5.82
CA THR A 34 0.00 -11.47 -5.24
C THR A 34 -0.85 -11.53 -3.99
N SER A 35 -0.48 -10.77 -2.98
CA SER A 35 -1.23 -10.72 -1.72
C SER A 35 -1.64 -9.29 -1.41
N TRP A 36 -2.79 -9.12 -0.78
CA TRP A 36 -3.33 -7.83 -0.34
C TRP A 36 -3.60 -7.88 1.16
N ILE A 37 -3.45 -6.73 1.81
CA ILE A 37 -3.92 -6.49 3.18
C ILE A 37 -5.10 -5.52 3.11
N ASN A 38 -6.20 -5.90 3.76
CA ASN A 38 -7.34 -5.02 4.00
C ASN A 38 -7.01 -4.07 5.15
N MET A 39 -6.63 -2.83 4.82
CA MET A 39 -6.18 -1.83 5.78
C MET A 39 -7.35 -1.15 6.51
N ILE A 40 -8.59 -1.27 6.02
CA ILE A 40 -9.82 -0.86 6.72
C ILE A 40 -10.04 -1.81 7.91
N GLU A 41 -10.09 -3.12 7.63
CA GLU A 41 -10.34 -4.12 8.67
C GLU A 41 -9.19 -4.19 9.67
N ALA A 42 -7.94 -4.06 9.18
CA ALA A 42 -6.77 -3.99 10.05
C ALA A 42 -6.83 -2.78 11.00
N TYR A 43 -7.23 -1.60 10.52
CA TYR A 43 -7.40 -0.41 11.34
C TYR A 43 -8.55 -0.55 12.33
N ARG A 44 -9.69 -1.04 11.89
CA ARG A 44 -10.87 -1.28 12.74
C ARG A 44 -10.57 -2.21 13.92
N LYS A 45 -9.72 -3.21 13.71
CA LYS A 45 -9.29 -4.19 14.73
C LYS A 45 -7.98 -3.82 15.44
N MET A 46 -7.44 -2.63 15.17
CA MET A 46 -6.22 -2.16 15.81
C MET A 46 -6.45 -1.81 17.28
N PRO A 47 -5.51 -2.15 18.18
CA PRO A 47 -5.56 -1.69 19.56
C PRO A 47 -5.71 -0.16 19.64
N GLU A 48 -6.58 0.32 20.50
CA GLU A 48 -6.89 1.76 20.63
C GLU A 48 -5.64 2.62 20.79
N LYS A 49 -4.73 2.22 21.68
CA LYS A 49 -3.48 2.92 21.93
C LYS A 49 -2.62 3.09 20.66
N LEU A 50 -2.58 2.08 19.80
CA LEU A 50 -1.85 2.17 18.53
C LEU A 50 -2.60 3.03 17.51
N ARG A 51 -3.92 2.89 17.44
CA ARG A 51 -4.79 3.68 16.57
C ARG A 51 -4.69 5.17 16.88
N ASP A 52 -4.68 5.55 18.17
CA ASP A 52 -4.57 6.94 18.61
C ASP A 52 -3.23 7.57 18.24
N ARG A 53 -2.15 6.79 18.19
CA ARG A 53 -0.84 7.26 17.70
C ARG A 53 -0.83 7.57 16.20
N LEU A 54 -1.77 7.05 15.42
CA LEU A 54 -1.88 7.27 13.98
C LEU A 54 -2.87 8.37 13.61
N LYS A 55 -3.88 8.62 14.45
CA LYS A 55 -4.90 9.65 14.21
C LYS A 55 -4.30 11.04 14.04
N GLY A 56 -4.75 11.75 13.01
CA GLY A 56 -4.30 13.10 12.68
C GLY A 56 -2.85 13.19 12.20
N LYS A 57 -2.11 12.08 12.16
CA LYS A 57 -0.74 12.05 11.64
C LYS A 57 -0.72 12.08 10.13
N LYS A 58 0.31 12.73 9.59
CA LYS A 58 0.63 12.73 8.16
C LYS A 58 2.00 12.12 7.95
N ALA A 59 2.16 11.41 6.86
CA ALA A 59 3.40 10.76 6.49
C ALA A 59 3.88 11.21 5.11
N TYR A 60 5.18 11.11 4.91
CA TYR A 60 5.84 11.39 3.64
C TYR A 60 5.97 10.10 2.85
N PHE A 61 5.56 10.15 1.58
CA PHE A 61 5.57 8.99 0.68
C PHE A 61 6.36 9.27 -0.58
N GLY A 62 6.94 8.22 -1.16
CA GLY A 62 7.66 8.30 -2.41
C GLY A 62 8.10 6.93 -2.91
N TYR A 63 8.84 6.93 -4.02
CA TYR A 63 9.48 5.74 -4.54
C TYR A 63 10.86 5.56 -3.88
N GLU A 64 11.30 4.31 -3.69
CA GLU A 64 12.63 3.94 -3.20
C GLU A 64 12.91 4.18 -1.70
N SER A 65 11.87 4.23 -0.85
CA SER A 65 12.05 4.43 0.60
C SER A 65 13.01 3.43 1.27
N GLY A 66 13.08 2.20 0.78
CA GLY A 66 13.98 1.17 1.33
C GLY A 66 15.48 1.49 1.24
N LYS A 67 15.89 2.44 0.39
CA LYS A 67 17.28 2.88 0.24
C LYS A 67 17.66 4.07 1.10
N TYR A 68 16.69 4.81 1.64
CA TYR A 68 16.90 6.18 2.09
C TYR A 68 16.36 6.48 3.49
N SER A 69 16.30 5.48 4.34
CA SER A 69 15.78 5.60 5.70
C SER A 69 16.71 6.36 6.66
N THR A 70 17.51 7.32 6.18
CA THR A 70 18.31 8.19 7.04
C THR A 70 17.70 9.60 7.08
N SER A 71 17.73 10.22 8.24
CA SER A 71 17.25 11.59 8.45
C SER A 71 17.86 12.61 7.48
N LYS A 72 19.12 12.40 7.07
CA LYS A 72 19.81 13.25 6.09
C LYS A 72 19.14 13.20 4.72
N PHE A 73 18.83 12.00 4.22
CA PHE A 73 18.15 11.85 2.92
C PHE A 73 16.73 12.41 2.99
N PHE A 74 16.01 12.15 4.09
CA PHE A 74 14.69 12.70 4.34
C PHE A 74 14.68 14.22 4.22
N ASN A 75 15.61 14.91 4.90
CA ASN A 75 15.67 16.37 4.89
C ASN A 75 16.06 16.97 3.54
N GLU A 76 16.85 16.27 2.73
CA GLU A 76 17.38 16.77 1.45
C GLU A 76 16.45 16.48 0.25
N HIS A 77 15.69 15.38 0.30
CA HIS A 77 14.99 14.84 -0.88
C HIS A 77 13.48 14.69 -0.72
N VAL A 78 12.95 14.82 0.49
CA VAL A 78 11.52 14.71 0.70
C VAL A 78 10.80 15.96 0.24
N ASN A 79 10.03 15.83 -0.83
CA ASN A 79 9.12 16.85 -1.22
C ASN A 79 7.95 16.94 -0.22
N LYS A 80 7.86 18.04 0.52
CA LYS A 80 6.76 18.31 1.46
C LYS A 80 5.37 18.24 0.82
N GLU A 81 5.32 18.32 -0.50
CA GLU A 81 4.06 18.15 -1.25
C GLU A 81 3.51 16.72 -1.22
N ASN A 82 4.33 15.73 -0.87
CA ASN A 82 3.94 14.33 -0.75
C ASN A 82 3.54 13.92 0.68
N LEU A 83 3.06 14.88 1.45
CA LEU A 83 2.57 14.69 2.82
C LEU A 83 1.07 14.36 2.78
N PHE A 84 0.71 13.13 3.18
CA PHE A 84 -0.68 12.65 3.18
C PHE A 84 -1.09 12.14 4.56
N PRO A 85 -2.39 12.21 4.91
CA PRO A 85 -2.91 11.58 6.11
C PRO A 85 -2.60 10.08 6.13
N ILE A 86 -2.25 9.56 7.32
CA ILE A 86 -2.13 8.12 7.54
C ILE A 86 -3.52 7.49 7.68
N VAL A 87 -4.37 8.08 8.51
CA VAL A 87 -5.77 7.68 8.65
C VAL A 87 -6.58 8.46 7.65
N MET A 88 -7.35 7.78 6.82
CA MET A 88 -8.19 8.40 5.80
C MET A 88 -9.46 7.59 5.58
N GLU A 89 -10.40 8.22 4.92
CA GLU A 89 -11.68 7.64 4.52
C GLU A 89 -11.68 7.42 3.00
N ASN A 90 -12.25 6.32 2.54
CA ASN A 90 -12.46 6.09 1.12
C ASN A 90 -13.79 6.69 0.64
N ALA A 91 -14.08 6.58 -0.66
CA ALA A 91 -15.30 7.12 -1.25
C ALA A 91 -16.60 6.50 -0.69
N ALA A 92 -16.52 5.35 -0.05
CA ALA A 92 -17.66 4.69 0.60
C ALA A 92 -17.82 5.09 2.08
N GLY A 93 -17.05 6.06 2.59
CA GLY A 93 -17.09 6.48 3.99
C GLY A 93 -16.43 5.49 4.95
N LEU A 94 -15.60 4.57 4.47
CA LEU A 94 -14.92 3.61 5.31
C LEU A 94 -13.54 4.13 5.71
N GLU A 95 -13.30 4.22 7.03
CA GLU A 95 -12.03 4.66 7.58
C GLU A 95 -11.02 3.52 7.63
N GLY A 96 -9.78 3.81 7.28
CA GLY A 96 -8.66 2.88 7.34
C GLY A 96 -7.31 3.60 7.36
N ILE A 97 -6.23 2.85 7.26
CA ILE A 97 -4.89 3.44 7.20
C ILE A 97 -4.23 3.25 5.84
N TYR A 98 -3.61 4.33 5.36
CA TYR A 98 -2.70 4.30 4.23
C TYR A 98 -1.27 4.13 4.74
N PHE A 99 -0.74 2.92 4.65
CA PHE A 99 0.53 2.56 5.27
C PHE A 99 1.39 1.62 4.38
N PRO A 100 1.78 2.06 3.17
CA PRO A 100 2.63 1.28 2.28
C PRO A 100 4.08 1.29 2.77
N PHE A 101 4.48 0.27 3.51
CA PHE A 101 5.76 0.19 4.23
C PHE A 101 6.97 0.45 3.37
N LEU A 102 6.97 -0.02 2.12
CA LEU A 102 8.09 0.15 1.19
C LEU A 102 8.31 1.61 0.78
N GLN A 103 7.28 2.45 0.94
CA GLN A 103 7.23 3.78 0.32
C GLN A 103 7.02 4.91 1.34
N MET A 104 7.04 4.58 2.64
CA MET A 104 7.01 5.60 3.70
C MET A 104 8.42 6.01 4.08
N PHE A 105 8.66 7.32 4.12
CA PHE A 105 9.94 7.89 4.52
C PHE A 105 9.96 8.38 5.96
N GLY A 106 8.82 8.79 6.49
CA GLY A 106 8.71 9.33 7.84
C GLY A 106 7.31 9.86 8.12
N ILE A 107 7.07 10.22 9.37
CA ILE A 107 5.85 10.86 9.84
C ILE A 107 6.19 12.28 10.29
N ASP A 108 5.38 13.24 9.88
CA ASP A 108 5.59 14.64 10.20
C ASP A 108 5.65 14.87 11.71
N GLY A 109 6.72 15.56 12.15
CA GLY A 109 6.98 15.83 13.57
C GLY A 109 7.41 14.62 14.40
N MET A 110 7.79 13.49 13.79
CA MET A 110 8.25 12.29 14.49
C MET A 110 9.76 12.07 14.27
N SER A 111 10.46 11.60 15.31
CA SER A 111 11.86 11.21 15.16
C SER A 111 12.00 9.92 14.34
N ASP A 112 13.17 9.70 13.72
CA ASP A 112 13.46 8.48 12.96
C ASP A 112 13.36 7.22 13.82
N VAL A 113 13.73 7.31 15.10
CA VAL A 113 13.66 6.18 16.05
C VAL A 113 12.20 5.83 16.32
N ASP A 114 11.39 6.82 16.70
CA ASP A 114 9.96 6.61 16.98
C ASP A 114 9.20 6.13 15.74
N PHE A 115 9.59 6.64 14.55
CA PHE A 115 9.02 6.21 13.28
C PHE A 115 9.29 4.74 12.98
N LYS A 116 10.55 4.28 13.17
CA LYS A 116 10.91 2.88 12.97
C LYS A 116 10.19 1.96 13.94
N ASP A 117 10.10 2.34 15.21
CA ASP A 117 9.39 1.57 16.22
C ASP A 117 7.89 1.47 15.89
N LEU A 118 7.28 2.59 15.45
CA LEU A 118 5.87 2.62 15.04
C LEU A 118 5.62 1.76 13.80
N ILE A 119 6.50 1.81 12.79
CA ILE A 119 6.39 0.93 11.61
C ILE A 119 6.36 -0.54 12.02
N GLU A 120 7.28 -0.97 12.88
CA GLU A 120 7.36 -2.38 13.29
C GLU A 120 6.12 -2.79 14.11
N GLU A 121 5.59 -1.90 14.94
CA GLU A 121 4.38 -2.16 15.70
C GLU A 121 3.15 -2.28 14.78
N VAL A 122 3.03 -1.38 13.78
CA VAL A 122 1.96 -1.43 12.78
C VAL A 122 2.08 -2.69 11.92
N LYS A 123 3.28 -3.03 11.42
CA LYS A 123 3.53 -4.28 10.67
C LYS A 123 3.07 -5.51 11.45
N LYS A 124 3.49 -5.62 12.71
CA LYS A 124 3.11 -6.74 13.59
C LYS A 124 1.59 -6.90 13.73
N HIS A 125 0.85 -5.80 13.64
CA HIS A 125 -0.60 -5.83 13.69
C HIS A 125 -1.24 -6.15 12.34
N VAL A 126 -0.89 -5.41 11.28
CA VAL A 126 -1.62 -5.46 10.01
C VAL A 126 -1.24 -6.67 9.14
N LEU A 127 -0.04 -7.22 9.29
CA LEU A 127 0.41 -8.39 8.53
C LEU A 127 -0.09 -9.74 9.11
N LYS A 128 -1.06 -9.70 10.02
CA LYS A 128 -1.69 -10.92 10.51
C LYS A 128 -2.50 -11.60 9.40
N PRO A 129 -2.45 -12.94 9.28
CA PRO A 129 -3.12 -13.68 8.21
C PRO A 129 -4.61 -13.35 8.03
N LYS A 130 -5.31 -13.03 9.12
CA LYS A 130 -6.74 -12.68 9.08
C LYS A 130 -7.09 -11.41 8.31
N PHE A 131 -6.11 -10.56 7.99
CA PHE A 131 -6.28 -9.35 7.19
C PHE A 131 -5.79 -9.52 5.76
N ALA A 132 -5.13 -10.65 5.47
CA ALA A 132 -4.52 -10.93 4.18
C ALA A 132 -5.47 -11.70 3.26
N TYR A 133 -5.44 -11.34 2.00
CA TYR A 133 -5.95 -12.13 0.89
C TYR A 133 -4.76 -12.53 0.02
N HIS A 134 -4.67 -13.80 -0.34
CA HIS A 134 -3.64 -14.33 -1.21
C HIS A 134 -4.27 -14.83 -2.50
N HIS A 135 -3.77 -14.35 -3.64
CA HIS A 135 -4.22 -14.74 -4.97
C HIS A 135 -3.09 -15.47 -5.70
N ASP A 136 -3.31 -16.74 -5.96
CA ASP A 136 -2.49 -17.52 -6.87
C ASP A 136 -3.06 -17.33 -8.27
N TRP A 137 -2.25 -16.80 -9.19
CA TRP A 137 -2.70 -16.39 -10.51
C TRP A 137 -2.91 -17.57 -11.45
N GLU A 138 -4.01 -17.51 -12.17
CA GLU A 138 -4.26 -18.28 -13.39
C GLU A 138 -4.43 -17.33 -14.58
N ASP A 139 -4.16 -17.81 -15.80
CA ASP A 139 -4.38 -17.03 -17.01
C ASP A 139 -5.87 -16.73 -17.18
N GLY A 140 -6.20 -15.47 -17.39
CA GLY A 140 -7.58 -14.99 -17.48
C GLY A 140 -8.10 -14.34 -16.20
N ASP A 141 -7.43 -14.51 -15.06
CA ASP A 141 -7.85 -13.91 -13.80
C ASP A 141 -7.87 -12.38 -13.84
N VAL A 142 -8.87 -11.82 -13.19
CA VAL A 142 -8.98 -10.38 -12.95
C VAL A 142 -9.13 -10.12 -11.44
N VAL A 143 -8.24 -9.31 -10.89
CA VAL A 143 -8.33 -8.84 -9.51
C VAL A 143 -8.48 -7.33 -9.50
N LEU A 144 -9.56 -6.87 -8.87
CA LEU A 144 -9.82 -5.45 -8.62
C LEU A 144 -9.48 -5.14 -7.16
N SER A 145 -8.68 -4.11 -6.94
CA SER A 145 -8.34 -3.64 -5.60
C SER A 145 -8.46 -2.12 -5.47
N GLU A 146 -8.97 -1.70 -4.32
CA GLU A 146 -8.94 -0.31 -3.90
C GLU A 146 -7.54 0.00 -3.34
N GLN A 147 -6.90 1.09 -3.79
CA GLN A 147 -5.49 1.36 -3.51
C GLN A 147 -5.22 2.23 -2.29
N TRP A 148 -6.21 2.98 -1.83
CA TRP A 148 -5.97 3.91 -0.73
C TRP A 148 -5.94 3.20 0.61
N LEU A 149 -6.78 2.18 0.75
CA LEU A 149 -6.93 1.42 1.98
C LEU A 149 -6.62 -0.07 1.80
N SER A 150 -5.75 -0.37 0.85
CA SER A 150 -5.08 -1.66 0.74
C SER A 150 -3.60 -1.48 0.39
N ILE A 151 -2.79 -2.42 0.79
CA ILE A 151 -1.40 -2.59 0.34
C ILE A 151 -1.26 -3.97 -0.26
N HIS A 152 -0.35 -4.11 -1.20
CA HIS A 152 -0.14 -5.39 -1.86
C HIS A 152 1.34 -5.75 -1.97
N LYS A 153 1.59 -7.05 -2.13
CA LYS A 153 2.90 -7.65 -2.25
C LYS A 153 2.90 -8.62 -3.42
N ARG A 154 3.88 -8.49 -4.30
CA ARG A 154 4.20 -9.54 -5.27
C ARG A 154 5.24 -10.47 -4.66
N TRP A 155 4.94 -11.75 -4.62
CA TRP A 155 5.90 -12.77 -4.20
C TRP A 155 6.94 -12.99 -5.30
N GLU A 156 8.09 -13.50 -4.90
CA GLU A 156 9.10 -13.95 -5.85
C GLU A 156 8.57 -15.12 -6.69
N PHE A 157 9.05 -15.24 -7.90
CA PHE A 157 8.74 -16.35 -8.79
C PHE A 157 9.88 -16.62 -9.75
N GLU A 158 9.96 -17.86 -10.24
CA GLU A 158 10.98 -18.33 -11.17
C GLU A 158 10.34 -18.97 -12.41
N GLY A 159 11.11 -19.05 -13.48
CA GLY A 159 10.72 -19.84 -14.65
C GLY A 159 9.58 -19.26 -15.50
N MET A 160 9.25 -17.98 -15.37
CA MET A 160 8.12 -17.35 -16.07
C MET A 160 8.55 -16.26 -17.06
N PRO A 161 9.36 -16.58 -18.11
CA PRO A 161 9.90 -15.57 -19.01
C PRO A 161 8.82 -14.85 -19.83
N ASN A 162 7.66 -15.47 -19.98
CA ASN A 162 6.54 -14.97 -20.79
C ASN A 162 5.38 -14.45 -19.95
N ARG A 163 5.55 -14.28 -18.64
CA ARG A 163 4.50 -13.79 -17.76
C ARG A 163 4.08 -12.38 -18.14
N VAL A 164 2.81 -12.21 -18.46
CA VAL A 164 2.19 -10.92 -18.77
C VAL A 164 1.05 -10.67 -17.81
N LEU A 165 1.21 -9.68 -16.96
CA LEU A 165 0.16 -9.14 -16.09
C LEU A 165 -0.12 -7.70 -16.51
N HIS A 166 -1.32 -7.41 -16.95
CA HIS A 166 -1.74 -6.06 -17.27
C HIS A 166 -2.25 -5.37 -16.01
N ARG A 167 -1.93 -4.08 -15.90
CA ARG A 167 -2.42 -3.21 -14.85
C ARG A 167 -3.15 -2.02 -15.46
N ILE A 168 -4.38 -1.80 -15.00
CA ILE A 168 -5.18 -0.65 -15.37
C ILE A 168 -5.52 0.11 -14.09
N ALA A 169 -5.24 1.41 -14.08
CA ALA A 169 -5.64 2.31 -13.00
C ALA A 169 -6.90 3.06 -13.42
N CYS A 170 -7.91 3.08 -12.56
CA CYS A 170 -9.20 3.68 -12.84
C CYS A 170 -9.58 4.70 -11.77
N ASP A 171 -10.19 5.79 -12.22
CA ASP A 171 -10.90 6.72 -11.37
C ASP A 171 -12.40 6.44 -11.45
N TYR A 172 -13.06 6.32 -10.30
CA TYR A 172 -14.50 6.11 -10.22
C TYR A 172 -15.26 7.35 -9.68
N SER A 173 -14.54 8.45 -9.43
CA SER A 173 -15.13 9.67 -8.87
C SER A 173 -16.30 10.22 -9.70
N ASN A 174 -16.29 9.94 -11.00
CA ASN A 174 -17.37 10.33 -11.92
C ASN A 174 -18.51 9.30 -12.01
N ILE A 175 -18.35 8.09 -11.47
CA ILE A 175 -19.35 7.02 -11.55
C ILE A 175 -20.32 7.10 -10.37
N ILE A 176 -19.86 7.59 -9.23
CA ILE A 176 -20.68 7.71 -7.99
C ILE A 176 -21.62 8.93 -8.03
N ALA A 177 -21.39 9.86 -8.94
CA ALA A 177 -22.14 11.13 -9.04
C ALA A 177 -23.41 11.05 -9.91
N THR A 178 -23.86 9.87 -10.33
CA THR A 178 -24.99 9.69 -11.28
C THR A 178 -26.22 9.01 -10.67
N GLU A 179 -26.42 9.06 -9.35
CA GLU A 179 -27.71 8.73 -8.72
C GLU A 179 -28.45 9.98 -8.29
#